data_27ff31ae5b88a42750a251d2807956c2
#
_entry.id   27ff31ae5b88a42750a251d2807956c2
#
_cell.length_a   1.000
_cell.length_b   1.000
_cell.length_c   1.000
_cell.angle_alpha   90.00
_cell.angle_beta   90.00
_cell.angle_gamma   90.00
#
_symmetry.space_group_name_H-M   'P 1'
#
loop_
_entity.id
_entity.type
_entity.pdbx_description
1 polymer ?
#
loop_
_entity_poly.entity_id
_entity_poly.type
_entity_poly.pdbx_seq_one_letter_code
_entity_poly.pdbx_strand_id
1 'polypeptide(L)'
;MKEEFELVAKTFHGLEEVLAKELTELGASNIEIGNRMVAFTGDKALMYKANFCLRTAIRILKPIKHFQANTADEVYENVKAIAWEKYLDNTKSFAIDAVVFSNEFRHSKFVAYKVKDAIVDYFRDKTGERPSVRINNPDVLLNIHIAEDRCTLSLDSSGESLHRRGYRQEAVEAPLNEVLAAGMILMTGWKGECDLIDPMCGSGTIPIEAALIARNIAPGVFRKEFAFEKWVDFDQDLFDSIYNDESQEREFNHKIYGYDNNPKANEIATHNVKAAGLSKEIVLKLQPFQQFEQPKEKSIIITNPPYGERISTEDLLGLYKMIGERLKHAFAGNDAWILSYRDECFDQIGLKPSVKVELYNGALECQFRKYQLFDGKYKAFRQENDGKEFKPKRDDFRPRKNGERRSEGGRKFDERRGERRFDGKRDEGRRERRFEGERKFEGKRFEDKRENRRFEGKKDFKGPRKFDRKNNQE
;
A
#
# COMPACT_ATOMS: atom_id res chain seq x y z
N MET A 1 18.97 20.30 21.53
CA MET A 1 18.89 19.54 20.26
C MET A 1 17.69 18.62 20.38
N LYS A 2 16.85 18.53 19.36
CA LYS A 2 15.76 17.55 19.36
C LYS A 2 16.38 16.15 19.25
N GLU A 3 15.87 15.20 20.03
CA GLU A 3 16.33 13.82 20.00
C GLU A 3 15.88 13.18 18.69
N GLU A 4 16.83 12.79 17.84
CA GLU A 4 16.57 12.03 16.61
C GLU A 4 16.72 10.55 16.89
N PHE A 5 15.89 9.74 16.23
CA PHE A 5 15.88 8.28 16.35
C PHE A 5 15.56 7.61 15.02
N GLU A 6 15.89 6.32 14.92
CA GLU A 6 15.55 5.49 13.77
C GLU A 6 14.04 5.26 13.69
N LEU A 7 13.53 5.27 12.48
CA LEU A 7 12.15 4.98 12.12
C LEU A 7 12.12 4.06 10.88
N VAL A 8 11.08 3.24 10.79
CA VAL A 8 10.86 2.35 9.65
C VAL A 8 9.44 2.54 9.13
N ALA A 9 9.30 3.05 7.92
CA ALA A 9 8.03 3.10 7.21
C ALA A 9 7.84 1.82 6.38
N LYS A 10 6.78 1.05 6.66
CA LYS A 10 6.41 -0.13 5.87
C LYS A 10 5.55 0.29 4.69
N THR A 11 5.73 -0.38 3.54
CA THR A 11 4.97 -0.12 2.32
C THR A 11 4.70 -1.40 1.52
N PHE A 12 4.02 -1.30 0.38
CA PHE A 12 3.91 -2.40 -0.58
C PHE A 12 5.15 -2.48 -1.46
N HIS A 13 5.43 -3.67 -1.97
CA HIS A 13 6.48 -3.89 -2.96
C HIS A 13 6.21 -3.05 -4.21
N GLY A 14 7.25 -2.40 -4.71
CA GLY A 14 7.19 -1.49 -5.86
C GLY A 14 6.85 -0.02 -5.50
N LEU A 15 6.50 0.28 -4.24
CA LEU A 15 6.24 1.64 -3.76
C LEU A 15 7.39 2.22 -2.92
N GLU A 16 8.47 1.50 -2.71
CA GLU A 16 9.57 1.90 -1.83
C GLU A 16 10.21 3.22 -2.26
N GLU A 17 10.47 3.39 -3.55
CA GLU A 17 11.05 4.63 -4.12
C GLU A 17 10.09 5.83 -3.98
N VAL A 18 8.78 5.59 -4.14
CA VAL A 18 7.76 6.63 -3.96
C VAL A 18 7.72 7.07 -2.50
N LEU A 19 7.74 6.11 -1.58
CA LEU A 19 7.76 6.38 -0.15
C LEU A 19 9.03 7.12 0.28
N ALA A 20 10.21 6.73 -0.24
CA ALA A 20 11.48 7.40 0.03
C ALA A 20 11.44 8.88 -0.41
N LYS A 21 10.78 9.17 -1.55
CA LYS A 21 10.58 10.53 -2.01
C LYS A 21 9.65 11.33 -1.10
N GLU A 22 8.52 10.75 -0.67
CA GLU A 22 7.62 11.38 0.30
C GLU A 22 8.36 11.71 1.61
N LEU A 23 9.19 10.76 2.13
CA LEU A 23 10.00 10.97 3.33
C LEU A 23 11.03 12.09 3.15
N THR A 24 11.69 12.17 1.99
CA THR A 24 12.61 13.26 1.66
C THR A 24 11.88 14.61 1.65
N GLU A 25 10.69 14.67 1.06
CA GLU A 25 9.87 15.89 1.02
C GLU A 25 9.39 16.31 2.44
N LEU A 26 9.23 15.35 3.37
CA LEU A 26 8.91 15.62 4.79
C LEU A 26 10.13 16.04 5.63
N GLY A 27 11.36 15.97 5.09
CA GLY A 27 12.59 16.34 5.77
C GLY A 27 13.25 15.20 6.57
N ALA A 28 12.99 13.96 6.25
CA ALA A 28 13.67 12.80 6.83
C ALA A 28 15.14 12.76 6.39
N SER A 29 16.00 12.27 7.30
CA SER A 29 17.42 12.03 7.04
C SER A 29 17.76 10.55 7.01
N ASN A 30 18.94 10.18 6.52
CA ASN A 30 19.47 8.81 6.48
C ASN A 30 18.46 7.80 5.89
N ILE A 31 17.89 8.13 4.71
CA ILE A 31 16.87 7.33 4.05
C ILE A 31 17.53 6.11 3.40
N GLU A 32 17.11 4.91 3.82
CA GLU A 32 17.57 3.63 3.29
C GLU A 32 16.39 2.80 2.79
N ILE A 33 16.40 2.49 1.49
CA ILE A 33 15.36 1.69 0.84
C ILE A 33 15.65 0.21 1.07
N GLY A 34 14.69 -0.49 1.68
CA GLY A 34 14.69 -1.94 1.87
C GLY A 34 13.53 -2.62 1.13
N ASN A 35 13.38 -3.93 1.33
CA ASN A 35 12.26 -4.67 0.73
C ASN A 35 10.96 -4.38 1.51
N ARG A 36 9.99 -3.77 0.86
CA ARG A 36 8.67 -3.36 1.42
C ARG A 36 8.78 -2.45 2.63
N MET A 37 9.86 -1.67 2.70
CA MET A 37 10.11 -0.71 3.76
C MET A 37 11.12 0.37 3.34
N VAL A 38 11.09 1.49 4.07
CA VAL A 38 12.12 2.52 4.03
C VAL A 38 12.50 2.85 5.46
N ALA A 39 13.77 2.69 5.81
CA ALA A 39 14.32 3.17 7.08
C ALA A 39 14.73 4.62 6.94
N PHE A 40 14.59 5.39 8.00
CA PHE A 40 14.95 6.81 8.02
C PHE A 40 15.18 7.29 9.45
N THR A 41 15.80 8.46 9.59
CA THR A 41 16.04 9.13 10.87
C THR A 41 15.19 10.38 10.99
N GLY A 42 14.64 10.62 12.17
CA GLY A 42 13.88 11.83 12.45
C GLY A 42 13.52 12.00 13.92
N ASP A 43 12.97 13.15 14.27
CA ASP A 43 12.49 13.48 15.60
C ASP A 43 11.01 13.06 15.81
N LYS A 44 10.47 13.33 16.98
CA LYS A 44 9.08 13.07 17.35
C LYS A 44 8.10 13.78 16.39
N ALA A 45 8.38 15.01 15.99
CA ALA A 45 7.54 15.76 15.04
C ALA A 45 7.50 15.08 13.67
N LEU A 46 8.64 14.59 13.18
CA LEU A 46 8.69 13.86 11.92
C LEU A 46 7.96 12.52 12.01
N MET A 47 8.03 11.80 13.14
CA MET A 47 7.25 10.58 13.36
C MET A 47 5.74 10.85 13.28
N TYR A 48 5.25 11.94 13.90
CA TYR A 48 3.84 12.34 13.81
C TYR A 48 3.45 12.72 12.38
N LYS A 49 4.27 13.55 11.71
CA LYS A 49 4.07 13.90 10.29
C LYS A 49 4.08 12.69 9.38
N ALA A 50 4.97 11.73 9.60
CA ALA A 50 5.03 10.50 8.81
C ALA A 50 3.72 9.69 8.90
N ASN A 51 3.14 9.56 10.09
CA ASN A 51 1.85 8.91 10.26
C ASN A 51 0.69 9.71 9.62
N PHE A 52 0.74 11.02 9.71
CA PHE A 52 -0.35 11.90 9.29
C PHE A 52 -0.34 12.19 7.78
N CYS A 53 0.85 12.44 7.19
CA CYS A 53 0.99 12.96 5.84
C CYS A 53 1.33 11.90 4.79
N LEU A 54 2.03 10.79 5.12
CA LEU A 54 2.48 9.82 4.13
C LEU A 54 1.31 9.09 3.49
N ARG A 55 1.33 9.05 2.16
CA ARG A 55 0.28 8.44 1.35
C ARG A 55 0.56 6.98 1.03
N THR A 56 1.85 6.63 0.92
CA THR A 56 2.30 5.30 0.51
C THR A 56 2.84 4.44 1.65
N ALA A 57 2.82 4.94 2.89
CA ALA A 57 3.11 4.14 4.08
C ALA A 57 1.89 3.33 4.56
N ILE A 58 2.16 2.11 5.05
CA ILE A 58 1.16 1.23 5.70
C ILE A 58 1.27 1.35 7.22
N ARG A 59 2.49 1.47 7.75
CA ARG A 59 2.81 1.59 9.17
C ARG A 59 4.11 2.35 9.35
N ILE A 60 4.22 3.07 10.46
CA ILE A 60 5.45 3.69 10.94
C ILE A 60 5.86 3.01 12.25
N LEU A 61 7.03 2.39 12.24
CA LEU A 61 7.58 1.68 13.37
C LEU A 61 8.75 2.47 13.95
N LYS A 62 8.82 2.52 15.29
CA LYS A 62 9.96 3.08 16.05
C LYS A 62 10.74 1.94 16.67
N PRO A 63 11.89 1.50 16.11
CA PRO A 63 12.76 0.51 16.73
C PRO A 63 13.16 0.94 18.15
N ILE A 64 13.06 0.02 19.10
CA ILE A 64 13.48 0.25 20.50
C ILE A 64 14.64 -0.66 20.91
N LYS A 65 14.81 -1.79 20.19
CA LYS A 65 15.95 -2.67 20.40
C LYS A 65 16.26 -3.51 19.17
N HIS A 66 17.53 -3.55 18.78
CA HIS A 66 18.11 -4.50 17.83
C HIS A 66 18.93 -5.52 18.62
N PHE A 67 18.80 -6.80 18.30
CA PHE A 67 19.57 -7.87 18.92
C PHE A 67 19.65 -9.09 18.00
N GLN A 68 20.56 -10.02 18.31
CA GLN A 68 20.63 -11.32 17.67
C GLN A 68 20.06 -12.38 18.59
N ALA A 69 19.33 -13.34 18.02
CA ALA A 69 18.80 -14.50 18.72
C ALA A 69 18.61 -15.66 17.74
N ASN A 70 19.02 -16.85 18.16
CA ASN A 70 18.81 -18.10 17.44
C ASN A 70 17.73 -18.97 18.08
N THR A 71 17.34 -18.65 19.31
CA THR A 71 16.34 -19.38 20.06
C THR A 71 15.27 -18.45 20.64
N ALA A 72 14.10 -19.01 20.91
CA ALA A 72 13.02 -18.27 21.52
C ALA A 72 13.34 -17.82 22.97
N ASP A 73 14.22 -18.54 23.67
CA ASP A 73 14.66 -18.16 25.01
C ASP A 73 15.62 -16.97 24.95
N GLU A 74 16.51 -16.91 23.96
CA GLU A 74 17.32 -15.71 23.72
C GLU A 74 16.47 -14.49 23.38
N VAL A 75 15.38 -14.66 22.61
CA VAL A 75 14.40 -13.58 22.37
C VAL A 75 13.78 -13.12 23.69
N TYR A 76 13.33 -14.06 24.53
CA TYR A 76 12.76 -13.76 25.84
C TYR A 76 13.73 -12.95 26.73
N GLU A 77 14.97 -13.40 26.89
CA GLU A 77 15.97 -12.73 27.73
C GLU A 77 16.29 -11.32 27.22
N ASN A 78 16.48 -11.17 25.91
CA ASN A 78 16.73 -9.87 25.30
C ASN A 78 15.57 -8.89 25.50
N VAL A 79 14.35 -9.37 25.38
CA VAL A 79 13.13 -8.54 25.54
C VAL A 79 12.92 -8.20 27.01
N LYS A 80 13.12 -9.16 27.93
CA LYS A 80 12.99 -8.95 29.38
C LYS A 80 14.00 -7.93 29.93
N ALA A 81 15.19 -7.82 29.30
CA ALA A 81 16.21 -6.86 29.68
C ALA A 81 15.91 -5.39 29.31
N ILE A 82 14.79 -5.10 28.60
CA ILE A 82 14.37 -3.74 28.25
C ILE A 82 13.75 -3.07 29.48
N ALA A 83 14.03 -1.78 29.69
CA ALA A 83 13.40 -0.97 30.71
C ALA A 83 11.98 -0.57 30.26
N TRP A 84 11.02 -1.48 30.47
CA TRP A 84 9.66 -1.37 29.93
C TRP A 84 8.85 -0.21 30.48
N GLU A 85 9.16 0.30 31.68
CA GLU A 85 8.50 1.47 32.27
C GLU A 85 8.59 2.74 31.43
N LYS A 86 9.52 2.77 30.45
CA LYS A 86 9.61 3.88 29.49
C LYS A 86 8.49 3.87 28.44
N TYR A 87 7.86 2.72 28.23
CA TYR A 87 6.92 2.49 27.12
C TYR A 87 5.54 2.05 27.59
N LEU A 88 5.46 1.39 28.75
CA LEU A 88 4.27 0.70 29.22
C LEU A 88 4.24 0.76 30.75
N ASP A 89 3.05 0.78 31.32
CA ASP A 89 2.80 0.59 32.75
C ASP A 89 1.69 -0.46 32.97
N ASN A 90 1.42 -0.81 34.24
CA ASN A 90 0.43 -1.84 34.60
C ASN A 90 -1.03 -1.44 34.25
N THR A 91 -1.30 -0.17 34.01
CA THR A 91 -2.65 0.34 33.66
C THR A 91 -2.97 0.21 32.18
N LYS A 92 -1.93 0.10 31.34
CA LYS A 92 -2.04 0.04 29.89
C LYS A 92 -2.10 -1.39 29.38
N SER A 93 -2.81 -1.57 28.29
CA SER A 93 -2.87 -2.83 27.55
C SER A 93 -1.87 -2.82 26.39
N PHE A 94 -1.37 -4.01 26.03
CA PHE A 94 -0.47 -4.15 24.89
C PHE A 94 -0.81 -5.36 24.01
N ALA A 95 -0.32 -5.32 22.77
CA ALA A 95 -0.32 -6.46 21.85
C ALA A 95 0.99 -6.54 21.09
N ILE A 96 1.26 -7.73 20.52
CA ILE A 96 2.47 -7.99 19.74
C ILE A 96 2.07 -8.54 18.38
N ASP A 97 2.58 -7.92 17.33
CA ASP A 97 2.59 -8.41 15.97
C ASP A 97 3.97 -8.96 15.64
N ALA A 98 4.06 -10.20 15.13
CA ALA A 98 5.33 -10.86 14.85
C ALA A 98 5.44 -11.22 13.37
N VAL A 99 6.52 -10.77 12.75
CA VAL A 99 6.90 -11.07 11.37
C VAL A 99 8.23 -11.80 11.37
N VAL A 100 8.23 -13.03 10.85
CA VAL A 100 9.38 -13.92 10.95
C VAL A 100 9.75 -14.47 9.58
N PHE A 101 11.01 -14.29 9.20
CA PHE A 101 11.67 -14.85 8.03
C PHE A 101 12.95 -15.56 8.49
N SER A 102 12.82 -16.79 8.99
CA SER A 102 13.92 -17.55 9.56
C SER A 102 13.68 -19.05 9.44
N ASN A 103 14.76 -19.80 9.32
CA ASN A 103 14.72 -21.26 9.34
C ASN A 103 14.55 -21.80 10.77
N GLU A 104 15.04 -21.08 11.78
CA GLU A 104 14.99 -21.44 13.19
C GLU A 104 13.63 -21.13 13.83
N PHE A 105 13.07 -19.97 13.52
CA PHE A 105 11.80 -19.50 14.04
C PHE A 105 10.64 -19.84 13.08
N ARG A 106 10.06 -21.05 13.21
CA ARG A 106 9.01 -21.53 12.28
C ARG A 106 7.62 -20.94 12.51
N HIS A 107 7.34 -20.40 13.70
CA HIS A 107 6.01 -19.96 14.11
C HIS A 107 6.03 -18.55 14.69
N SER A 108 5.58 -17.56 13.94
CA SER A 108 5.51 -16.16 14.38
C SER A 108 4.68 -15.98 15.65
N LYS A 109 3.56 -16.72 15.81
CA LYS A 109 2.73 -16.68 17.02
C LYS A 109 3.49 -17.12 18.27
N PHE A 110 4.38 -18.11 18.16
CA PHE A 110 5.18 -18.57 19.28
C PHE A 110 6.19 -17.49 19.71
N VAL A 111 6.82 -16.80 18.75
CA VAL A 111 7.69 -15.65 19.03
C VAL A 111 6.90 -14.54 19.72
N ALA A 112 5.71 -14.20 19.23
CA ALA A 112 4.85 -13.21 19.87
C ALA A 112 4.50 -13.57 21.33
N TYR A 113 4.26 -14.85 21.63
CA TYR A 113 4.01 -15.31 23.01
C TYR A 113 5.24 -15.18 23.88
N LYS A 114 6.44 -15.49 23.39
CA LYS A 114 7.70 -15.31 24.14
C LYS A 114 7.98 -13.84 24.45
N VAL A 115 7.77 -12.95 23.49
CA VAL A 115 7.86 -11.49 23.73
C VAL A 115 6.85 -11.04 24.78
N LYS A 116 5.59 -11.51 24.68
CA LYS A 116 4.55 -11.24 25.67
C LYS A 116 4.94 -11.73 27.06
N ASP A 117 5.42 -12.97 27.17
CA ASP A 117 5.82 -13.56 28.47
C ASP A 117 6.97 -12.75 29.10
N ALA A 118 7.97 -12.35 28.31
CA ALA A 118 9.08 -11.52 28.77
C ALA A 118 8.62 -10.19 29.37
N ILE A 119 7.66 -9.51 28.72
CA ILE A 119 7.09 -8.24 29.19
C ILE A 119 6.28 -8.45 30.48
N VAL A 120 5.42 -9.46 30.50
CA VAL A 120 4.59 -9.80 31.65
C VAL A 120 5.44 -10.14 32.87
N ASP A 121 6.49 -10.95 32.68
CA ASP A 121 7.37 -11.37 33.77
C ASP A 121 8.24 -10.21 34.25
N TYR A 122 8.67 -9.30 33.37
CA TYR A 122 9.37 -8.07 33.78
C TYR A 122 8.56 -7.25 34.80
N PHE A 123 7.29 -7.00 34.51
CA PHE A 123 6.43 -6.23 35.42
C PHE A 123 6.09 -7.03 36.68
N ARG A 124 5.82 -8.35 36.56
CA ARG A 124 5.53 -9.21 37.71
C ARG A 124 6.70 -9.23 38.69
N ASP A 125 7.92 -9.34 38.18
CA ASP A 125 9.15 -9.39 39.03
C ASP A 125 9.37 -8.04 39.72
N LYS A 126 9.03 -6.92 39.09
CA LYS A 126 9.23 -5.56 39.62
C LYS A 126 8.12 -5.07 40.55
N THR A 127 6.87 -5.36 40.20
CA THR A 127 5.70 -4.72 40.85
C THR A 127 4.73 -5.72 41.48
N GLY A 128 4.92 -7.03 41.25
CA GLY A 128 3.96 -8.07 41.64
C GLY A 128 2.70 -8.13 40.74
N GLU A 129 2.53 -7.20 39.83
CA GLU A 129 1.39 -7.09 38.92
C GLU A 129 1.81 -7.26 37.46
N ARG A 130 0.87 -7.38 36.56
CA ARG A 130 1.15 -7.50 35.12
C ARG A 130 0.24 -6.60 34.29
N PRO A 131 0.74 -6.03 33.19
CA PRO A 131 -0.09 -5.29 32.23
C PRO A 131 -1.07 -6.22 31.50
N SER A 132 -2.18 -5.67 31.05
CA SER A 132 -3.20 -6.39 30.30
C SER A 132 -2.76 -6.64 28.85
N VAL A 133 -3.08 -7.82 28.32
CA VAL A 133 -2.90 -8.13 26.90
C VAL A 133 -4.22 -7.98 26.18
N ARG A 134 -4.28 -7.11 25.17
CA ARG A 134 -5.51 -6.84 24.39
C ARG A 134 -5.17 -6.84 22.90
N ILE A 135 -5.70 -7.79 22.14
CA ILE A 135 -5.44 -7.91 20.71
C ILE A 135 -6.13 -6.79 19.92
N ASN A 136 -7.36 -6.43 20.30
CA ASN A 136 -8.13 -5.41 19.61
C ASN A 136 -7.94 -4.05 20.30
N ASN A 137 -7.45 -3.08 19.55
CA ASN A 137 -7.22 -1.71 20.02
C ASN A 137 -6.39 -1.62 21.33
N PRO A 138 -5.17 -2.18 21.39
CA PRO A 138 -4.29 -2.04 22.55
C PRO A 138 -3.84 -0.59 22.72
N ASP A 139 -3.36 -0.25 23.94
CA ASP A 139 -2.76 1.05 24.19
C ASP A 139 -1.34 1.11 23.59
N VAL A 140 -0.60 0.02 23.66
CA VAL A 140 0.74 -0.11 23.04
C VAL A 140 0.75 -1.30 22.10
N LEU A 141 1.02 -1.05 20.83
CA LEU A 141 1.23 -2.09 19.82
C LEU A 141 2.72 -2.24 19.56
N LEU A 142 3.23 -3.45 19.70
CA LEU A 142 4.61 -3.82 19.46
C LEU A 142 4.72 -4.64 18.17
N ASN A 143 5.82 -4.47 17.47
CA ASN A 143 6.17 -5.30 16.32
C ASN A 143 7.54 -5.94 16.56
N ILE A 144 7.62 -7.27 16.50
CA ILE A 144 8.89 -8.00 16.46
C ILE A 144 9.12 -8.52 15.05
N HIS A 145 10.22 -8.08 14.43
CA HIS A 145 10.66 -8.55 13.13
C HIS A 145 11.92 -9.39 13.28
N ILE A 146 11.91 -10.62 12.77
CA ILE A 146 13.06 -11.52 12.75
C ILE A 146 13.42 -11.85 11.31
N ALA A 147 14.66 -11.54 10.91
CA ALA A 147 15.24 -11.90 9.63
C ALA A 147 16.48 -12.77 9.90
N GLU A 148 16.34 -14.08 9.71
CA GLU A 148 17.27 -15.11 10.16
C GLU A 148 17.51 -15.03 11.68
N ASP A 149 18.65 -14.55 12.12
CA ASP A 149 19.04 -14.35 13.54
C ASP A 149 18.88 -12.90 14.01
N ARG A 150 18.63 -11.96 13.10
CA ARG A 150 18.53 -10.53 13.42
C ARG A 150 17.11 -10.17 13.84
N CYS A 151 16.98 -9.71 15.05
CA CYS A 151 15.73 -9.35 15.67
C CYS A 151 15.63 -7.82 15.85
N THR A 152 14.51 -7.25 15.49
CA THR A 152 14.19 -5.84 15.73
C THR A 152 12.84 -5.77 16.43
N LEU A 153 12.84 -5.23 17.65
CA LEU A 153 11.62 -4.93 18.40
C LEU A 153 11.31 -3.45 18.27
N SER A 154 10.08 -3.14 17.87
CA SER A 154 9.63 -1.77 17.58
C SER A 154 8.30 -1.46 18.24
N LEU A 155 8.07 -0.19 18.57
CA LEU A 155 6.74 0.35 18.81
C LEU A 155 6.06 0.64 17.47
N ASP A 156 4.79 0.26 17.32
CA ASP A 156 3.97 0.67 16.17
C ASP A 156 3.27 1.98 16.50
N SER A 157 3.68 3.06 15.86
CA SER A 157 3.12 4.39 16.08
C SER A 157 1.79 4.62 15.35
N SER A 158 1.47 3.78 14.37
CA SER A 158 0.28 3.94 13.53
C SER A 158 -0.99 3.33 14.13
N GLY A 159 -0.87 2.14 14.75
CA GLY A 159 -1.99 1.36 15.25
C GLY A 159 -2.75 0.65 14.12
N GLU A 160 -3.94 1.10 13.80
CA GLU A 160 -4.63 0.62 12.61
C GLU A 160 -3.84 0.99 11.35
N SER A 161 -3.76 0.06 10.36
CA SER A 161 -2.98 0.29 9.15
C SER A 161 -3.35 1.60 8.45
N LEU A 162 -2.36 2.37 8.00
CA LEU A 162 -2.55 3.71 7.44
C LEU A 162 -3.36 3.76 6.14
N HIS A 163 -3.51 2.62 5.42
CA HIS A 163 -4.41 2.54 4.28
C HIS A 163 -5.86 2.80 4.67
N ARG A 164 -6.25 2.44 5.91
CA ARG A 164 -7.58 2.75 6.44
C ARG A 164 -7.64 4.23 6.82
N ARG A 165 -7.83 5.07 5.79
CA ARG A 165 -7.86 6.53 5.96
C ARG A 165 -9.00 6.98 6.88
N GLY A 166 -10.17 6.35 6.78
CA GLY A 166 -11.38 6.69 7.53
C GLY A 166 -12.52 7.25 6.65
N TYR A 167 -12.25 7.71 5.44
CA TYR A 167 -13.28 8.22 4.54
C TYR A 167 -14.15 7.10 3.92
N ARG A 168 -13.64 5.87 3.81
CA ARG A 168 -14.39 4.75 3.24
C ARG A 168 -15.47 4.30 4.21
N GLN A 169 -16.72 4.61 3.89
CA GLN A 169 -17.89 4.16 4.67
C GLN A 169 -18.36 2.78 4.20
N GLU A 170 -18.35 2.56 2.89
CA GLU A 170 -18.75 1.33 2.25
C GLU A 170 -17.73 0.91 1.19
N ALA A 171 -17.71 -0.35 0.84
CA ALA A 171 -16.83 -0.89 -0.19
C ALA A 171 -17.60 -1.82 -1.13
N VAL A 172 -17.20 -1.82 -2.40
CA VAL A 172 -17.48 -2.94 -3.31
C VAL A 172 -16.66 -4.15 -2.85
N GLU A 173 -16.97 -5.32 -3.38
CA GLU A 173 -16.11 -6.49 -3.14
C GLU A 173 -14.72 -6.23 -3.75
N ALA A 174 -13.64 -6.54 -2.99
CA ALA A 174 -12.24 -6.36 -3.35
C ALA A 174 -11.90 -4.92 -3.83
N PRO A 175 -12.11 -3.88 -3.01
CA PRO A 175 -11.76 -2.52 -3.39
C PRO A 175 -10.24 -2.36 -3.50
N LEU A 176 -9.79 -1.48 -4.40
CA LEU A 176 -8.39 -1.11 -4.48
C LEU A 176 -7.93 -0.52 -3.12
N ASN A 177 -6.73 -0.92 -2.68
CA ASN A 177 -6.14 -0.40 -1.46
C ASN A 177 -5.74 1.08 -1.65
N GLU A 178 -6.01 1.92 -0.65
CA GLU A 178 -5.79 3.37 -0.71
C GLU A 178 -4.30 3.73 -0.88
N VAL A 179 -3.40 3.01 -0.21
CA VAL A 179 -1.95 3.18 -0.34
C VAL A 179 -1.49 2.83 -1.76
N LEU A 180 -2.03 1.75 -2.34
CA LEU A 180 -1.72 1.38 -3.72
C LEU A 180 -2.25 2.41 -4.71
N ALA A 181 -3.48 2.88 -4.54
CA ALA A 181 -4.07 3.92 -5.39
C ALA A 181 -3.26 5.22 -5.35
N ALA A 182 -2.89 5.69 -4.16
CA ALA A 182 -2.03 6.87 -3.99
C ALA A 182 -0.66 6.67 -4.66
N GLY A 183 -0.04 5.50 -4.45
CA GLY A 183 1.23 5.15 -5.09
C GLY A 183 1.16 5.15 -6.61
N MET A 184 0.10 4.56 -7.19
CA MET A 184 -0.14 4.59 -8.63
C MET A 184 -0.21 6.03 -9.16
N ILE A 185 -0.97 6.91 -8.49
CA ILE A 185 -1.10 8.31 -8.91
C ILE A 185 0.25 9.03 -8.81
N LEU A 186 0.97 8.91 -7.70
CA LEU A 186 2.28 9.53 -7.50
C LEU A 186 3.33 9.06 -8.50
N MET A 187 3.29 7.78 -8.92
CA MET A 187 4.17 7.22 -9.96
C MET A 187 3.96 7.86 -11.33
N THR A 188 2.75 8.35 -11.63
CA THR A 188 2.48 9.03 -12.90
C THR A 188 3.14 10.41 -12.97
N GLY A 189 3.50 10.98 -11.82
CA GLY A 189 3.99 12.35 -11.68
C GLY A 189 2.87 13.39 -11.59
N TRP A 190 1.59 12.99 -11.75
CA TRP A 190 0.46 13.90 -11.66
C TRP A 190 0.27 14.44 -10.23
N LYS A 191 0.08 15.76 -10.13
CA LYS A 191 -0.12 16.50 -8.87
C LYS A 191 -1.31 17.48 -8.93
N GLY A 192 -2.19 17.34 -9.93
CA GLY A 192 -3.34 18.20 -10.13
C GLY A 192 -3.19 19.24 -11.25
N GLU A 193 -2.23 19.09 -12.17
CA GLU A 193 -1.96 20.01 -13.27
C GLU A 193 -2.92 19.86 -14.46
N CYS A 194 -3.78 18.86 -14.47
CA CYS A 194 -4.82 18.63 -15.47
C CYS A 194 -5.94 17.75 -14.88
N ASP A 195 -7.02 17.56 -15.63
CA ASP A 195 -8.09 16.64 -15.28
C ASP A 195 -7.58 15.20 -15.13
N LEU A 196 -8.17 14.43 -14.20
CA LEU A 196 -7.94 13.01 -14.05
C LEU A 196 -9.22 12.21 -14.31
N ILE A 197 -9.09 11.09 -15.02
CA ILE A 197 -10.22 10.25 -15.40
C ILE A 197 -9.98 8.81 -14.91
N ASP A 198 -10.93 8.29 -14.12
CA ASP A 198 -11.03 6.87 -13.81
C ASP A 198 -12.37 6.34 -14.37
N PRO A 199 -12.36 5.68 -15.53
CA PRO A 199 -13.59 5.25 -16.19
C PRO A 199 -14.23 3.99 -15.60
N MET A 200 -13.61 3.37 -14.59
CA MET A 200 -14.09 2.17 -13.88
C MET A 200 -13.75 2.29 -12.39
N CYS A 201 -14.28 3.35 -11.76
CA CYS A 201 -13.80 3.82 -10.44
C CYS A 201 -14.26 2.96 -9.26
N GLY A 202 -15.19 2.03 -9.45
CA GLY A 202 -15.68 1.17 -8.38
C GLY A 202 -16.20 1.98 -7.19
N SER A 203 -15.61 1.81 -6.03
CA SER A 203 -15.94 2.57 -4.80
C SER A 203 -15.31 3.97 -4.70
N GLY A 204 -14.67 4.47 -5.77
CA GLY A 204 -14.12 5.81 -5.86
C GLY A 204 -12.72 5.98 -5.24
N THR A 205 -11.95 4.92 -5.04
CA THR A 205 -10.64 5.01 -4.36
C THR A 205 -9.64 5.87 -5.14
N ILE A 206 -9.43 5.63 -6.44
CA ILE A 206 -8.52 6.44 -7.26
C ILE A 206 -8.98 7.91 -7.31
N PRO A 207 -10.26 8.24 -7.60
CA PRO A 207 -10.74 9.60 -7.55
C PRO A 207 -10.50 10.32 -6.22
N ILE A 208 -10.75 9.66 -5.08
CA ILE A 208 -10.58 10.27 -3.76
C ILE A 208 -9.09 10.51 -3.46
N GLU A 209 -8.21 9.50 -3.62
CA GLU A 209 -6.77 9.66 -3.39
C GLU A 209 -6.17 10.72 -4.36
N ALA A 210 -6.67 10.81 -5.60
CA ALA A 210 -6.27 11.85 -6.55
C ALA A 210 -6.64 13.26 -6.03
N ALA A 211 -7.86 13.45 -5.53
CA ALA A 211 -8.27 14.75 -4.98
C ALA A 211 -7.46 15.14 -3.74
N LEU A 212 -7.14 14.18 -2.87
CA LEU A 212 -6.26 14.41 -1.71
C LEU A 212 -4.84 14.82 -2.15
N ILE A 213 -4.32 14.20 -3.22
CA ILE A 213 -3.00 14.55 -3.79
C ILE A 213 -3.03 15.94 -4.45
N ALA A 214 -4.04 16.21 -5.27
CA ALA A 214 -4.19 17.48 -5.97
C ALA A 214 -4.27 18.66 -5.00
N ARG A 215 -5.11 18.53 -3.96
CA ARG A 215 -5.28 19.54 -2.92
C ARG A 215 -4.18 19.52 -1.85
N ASN A 216 -3.32 18.54 -1.86
CA ASN A 216 -2.31 18.27 -0.82
C ASN A 216 -2.91 18.12 0.59
N ILE A 217 -4.12 17.54 0.68
CA ILE A 217 -4.75 17.22 1.97
C ILE A 217 -4.07 15.98 2.54
N ALA A 218 -3.67 16.02 3.80
CA ALA A 218 -3.04 14.90 4.50
C ALA A 218 -4.03 13.72 4.65
N PRO A 219 -3.66 12.48 4.29
CA PRO A 219 -4.57 11.33 4.38
C PRO A 219 -4.96 10.98 5.81
N GLY A 220 -4.18 11.41 6.81
CA GLY A 220 -4.43 11.19 8.22
C GLY A 220 -5.59 11.98 8.80
N VAL A 221 -6.09 13.04 8.12
CA VAL A 221 -7.15 13.93 8.60
C VAL A 221 -8.47 13.21 8.90
N PHE A 222 -8.73 12.08 8.22
CA PHE A 222 -9.95 11.29 8.41
C PHE A 222 -9.83 10.23 9.49
N ARG A 223 -8.64 10.02 10.05
CA ARG A 223 -8.42 9.00 11.08
C ARG A 223 -8.95 9.45 12.43
N LYS A 224 -9.44 8.48 13.20
CA LYS A 224 -9.95 8.73 14.55
C LYS A 224 -8.83 8.91 15.56
N GLU A 225 -7.77 8.10 15.42
CA GLU A 225 -6.63 8.07 16.34
C GLU A 225 -5.41 7.41 15.67
N PHE A 226 -4.24 7.69 16.22
CA PHE A 226 -3.01 6.96 15.96
C PHE A 226 -2.53 6.27 17.25
N ALA A 227 -1.75 5.20 17.17
CA ALA A 227 -1.29 4.50 18.37
C ALA A 227 -0.38 5.37 19.24
N PHE A 228 0.43 6.25 18.63
CA PHE A 228 1.31 7.15 19.40
C PHE A 228 0.56 8.10 20.33
N GLU A 229 -0.72 8.40 20.08
CA GLU A 229 -1.55 9.26 20.95
C GLU A 229 -1.78 8.64 22.34
N LYS A 230 -1.59 7.32 22.49
CA LYS A 230 -1.73 6.59 23.75
C LYS A 230 -0.40 6.38 24.48
N TRP A 231 0.73 6.78 23.89
CA TRP A 231 2.04 6.59 24.48
C TRP A 231 2.26 7.52 25.68
N VAL A 232 3.12 7.11 26.60
CA VAL A 232 3.42 7.86 27.83
C VAL A 232 4.10 9.20 27.56
N ASP A 233 4.81 9.30 26.42
CA ASP A 233 5.56 10.48 25.97
C ASP A 233 4.84 11.26 24.86
N PHE A 234 3.53 11.05 24.68
CA PHE A 234 2.74 11.78 23.68
C PHE A 234 2.72 13.28 23.97
N ASP A 235 2.98 14.07 22.93
CA ASP A 235 3.00 15.52 22.96
C ASP A 235 1.79 16.07 22.19
N GLN A 236 0.74 16.41 22.92
CA GLN A 236 -0.53 16.88 22.36
C GLN A 236 -0.37 18.19 21.59
N ASP A 237 0.34 19.18 22.16
CA ASP A 237 0.50 20.51 21.55
C ASP A 237 1.27 20.40 20.22
N LEU A 238 2.31 19.56 20.19
CA LEU A 238 3.06 19.27 18.98
C LEU A 238 2.18 18.62 17.91
N PHE A 239 1.35 17.62 18.30
CA PHE A 239 0.48 16.96 17.33
C PHE A 239 -0.64 17.87 16.84
N ASP A 240 -1.24 18.68 17.72
CA ASP A 240 -2.25 19.66 17.35
C ASP A 240 -1.71 20.70 16.37
N SER A 241 -0.44 21.12 16.52
CA SER A 241 0.22 21.99 15.55
C SER A 241 0.36 21.38 14.16
N ILE A 242 0.60 20.06 14.09
CA ILE A 242 0.69 19.31 12.82
C ILE A 242 -0.70 19.06 12.22
N TYR A 243 -1.66 18.69 13.06
CA TYR A 243 -3.02 18.36 12.64
C TYR A 243 -3.75 19.58 12.06
N ASN A 244 -3.52 20.77 12.62
CA ASN A 244 -4.17 22.00 12.20
C ASN A 244 -3.37 22.80 11.15
N ASP A 245 -2.25 22.27 10.67
CA ASP A 245 -1.43 22.96 9.65
C ASP A 245 -1.99 22.71 8.26
N GLU A 246 -2.82 23.62 7.77
CA GLU A 246 -3.38 23.64 6.42
C GLU A 246 -2.49 24.45 5.43
N SER A 247 -1.32 24.96 5.88
CA SER A 247 -0.48 25.87 5.07
C SER A 247 0.03 25.26 3.76
N GLN A 248 0.06 23.94 3.67
CA GLN A 248 0.51 23.21 2.49
C GLN A 248 -0.64 22.79 1.56
N GLU A 249 -1.89 23.04 1.93
CA GLU A 249 -3.02 22.77 1.05
C GLU A 249 -2.99 23.66 -0.19
N ARG A 250 -3.52 23.15 -1.29
CA ARG A 250 -3.53 23.81 -2.58
C ARG A 250 -4.92 23.94 -3.13
N GLU A 251 -5.15 24.98 -3.93
CA GLU A 251 -6.33 25.06 -4.79
C GLU A 251 -6.19 24.06 -5.96
N PHE A 252 -7.30 23.44 -6.31
CA PHE A 252 -7.39 22.53 -7.44
C PHE A 252 -8.45 23.05 -8.43
N ASN A 253 -7.99 23.52 -9.58
CA ASN A 253 -8.83 24.19 -10.59
C ASN A 253 -9.31 23.27 -11.72
N HIS A 254 -8.93 21.99 -11.68
CA HIS A 254 -9.34 20.96 -12.60
C HIS A 254 -10.44 20.07 -12.00
N LYS A 255 -10.82 19.00 -12.70
CA LYS A 255 -11.80 18.02 -12.24
C LYS A 255 -11.25 16.61 -12.27
N ILE A 256 -11.78 15.79 -11.37
CA ILE A 256 -11.54 14.35 -11.34
C ILE A 256 -12.86 13.68 -11.72
N TYR A 257 -12.82 12.88 -12.78
CA TYR A 257 -13.99 12.19 -13.30
C TYR A 257 -13.91 10.70 -12.91
N GLY A 258 -14.88 10.25 -12.13
CA GLY A 258 -15.07 8.85 -11.78
C GLY A 258 -16.34 8.30 -12.42
N TYR A 259 -16.19 7.26 -13.23
CA TYR A 259 -17.32 6.61 -13.90
C TYR A 259 -17.35 5.13 -13.53
N ASP A 260 -18.55 4.58 -13.49
CA ASP A 260 -18.76 3.15 -13.36
C ASP A 260 -20.09 2.79 -14.06
N ASN A 261 -20.20 1.57 -14.57
CA ASN A 261 -21.43 1.05 -15.16
C ASN A 261 -22.32 0.33 -14.13
N ASN A 262 -21.84 0.14 -12.91
CA ASN A 262 -22.57 -0.52 -11.83
C ASN A 262 -23.25 0.52 -10.93
N PRO A 263 -24.61 0.53 -10.84
CA PRO A 263 -25.32 1.49 -10.01
C PRO A 263 -24.91 1.46 -8.54
N LYS A 264 -24.70 0.26 -7.98
CA LYS A 264 -24.28 0.09 -6.58
C LYS A 264 -22.87 0.64 -6.35
N ALA A 265 -21.94 0.42 -7.27
CA ALA A 265 -20.59 0.97 -7.18
C ALA A 265 -20.62 2.50 -7.20
N ASN A 266 -21.41 3.09 -8.09
CA ASN A 266 -21.57 4.54 -8.19
C ASN A 266 -22.22 5.17 -6.94
N GLU A 267 -23.19 4.49 -6.32
CA GLU A 267 -23.80 4.89 -5.04
C GLU A 267 -22.74 4.88 -3.91
N ILE A 268 -22.00 3.78 -3.76
CA ILE A 268 -20.92 3.63 -2.78
C ILE A 268 -19.85 4.71 -2.99
N ALA A 269 -19.41 4.95 -4.24
CA ALA A 269 -18.45 6.00 -4.56
C ALA A 269 -18.97 7.38 -4.13
N THR A 270 -20.26 7.66 -4.37
CA THR A 270 -20.90 8.93 -3.98
C THR A 270 -20.88 9.13 -2.46
N HIS A 271 -21.19 8.08 -1.69
CA HIS A 271 -21.13 8.13 -0.22
C HIS A 271 -19.69 8.36 0.27
N ASN A 272 -18.71 7.66 -0.29
CA ASN A 272 -17.29 7.80 0.09
C ASN A 272 -16.75 9.20 -0.25
N VAL A 273 -17.04 9.73 -1.44
CA VAL A 273 -16.65 11.09 -1.87
C VAL A 273 -17.27 12.16 -0.96
N LYS A 274 -18.56 11.98 -0.59
CA LYS A 274 -19.23 12.89 0.36
C LYS A 274 -18.61 12.79 1.75
N ALA A 275 -18.29 11.60 2.23
CA ALA A 275 -17.63 11.39 3.52
C ALA A 275 -16.22 12.01 3.56
N ALA A 276 -15.53 12.02 2.43
CA ALA A 276 -14.23 12.69 2.26
C ALA A 276 -14.35 14.21 2.08
N GLY A 277 -15.54 14.77 1.92
CA GLY A 277 -15.73 16.20 1.68
C GLY A 277 -15.28 16.71 0.31
N LEU A 278 -15.11 15.81 -0.68
CA LEU A 278 -14.49 16.08 -1.98
C LEU A 278 -15.50 16.17 -3.14
N SER A 279 -16.76 16.47 -2.85
CA SER A 279 -17.83 16.55 -3.86
C SER A 279 -17.66 17.71 -4.85
N LYS A 280 -16.80 18.69 -4.55
CA LYS A 280 -16.52 19.82 -5.45
C LYS A 280 -15.47 19.46 -6.50
N GLU A 281 -14.51 18.63 -6.15
CA GLU A 281 -13.37 18.21 -6.97
C GLU A 281 -13.72 17.04 -7.89
N ILE A 282 -14.62 16.14 -7.42
CA ILE A 282 -14.91 14.87 -8.06
C ILE A 282 -16.31 14.87 -8.70
N VAL A 283 -16.37 14.50 -9.97
CA VAL A 283 -17.61 14.31 -10.74
C VAL A 283 -17.82 12.81 -10.94
N LEU A 284 -18.86 12.26 -10.30
CA LEU A 284 -19.24 10.86 -10.46
C LEU A 284 -20.43 10.72 -11.40
N LYS A 285 -20.41 9.73 -12.29
CA LYS A 285 -21.53 9.39 -13.16
C LYS A 285 -21.69 7.89 -13.34
N LEU A 286 -22.93 7.44 -13.33
CA LEU A 286 -23.30 6.09 -13.77
C LEU A 286 -23.29 6.06 -15.31
N GLN A 287 -22.18 5.63 -15.89
CA GLN A 287 -21.98 5.64 -17.33
C GLN A 287 -20.92 4.60 -17.73
N PRO A 288 -21.18 3.74 -18.72
CA PRO A 288 -20.17 2.82 -19.25
C PRO A 288 -19.10 3.58 -20.03
N PHE A 289 -17.85 3.08 -20.01
CA PHE A 289 -16.71 3.72 -20.64
C PHE A 289 -16.89 3.94 -22.15
N GLN A 290 -17.67 3.08 -22.83
CA GLN A 290 -18.01 3.22 -24.25
C GLN A 290 -18.67 4.56 -24.59
N GLN A 291 -19.44 5.12 -23.66
CA GLN A 291 -20.21 6.34 -23.84
C GLN A 291 -19.50 7.59 -23.28
N PHE A 292 -18.35 7.40 -22.63
CA PHE A 292 -17.63 8.54 -22.06
C PHE A 292 -17.01 9.40 -23.16
N GLU A 293 -17.30 10.69 -23.15
CA GLU A 293 -16.68 11.68 -24.00
C GLU A 293 -15.56 12.39 -23.26
N GLN A 294 -14.38 12.44 -23.90
CA GLN A 294 -13.20 13.10 -23.31
C GLN A 294 -13.51 14.57 -23.04
N PRO A 295 -13.12 15.12 -21.86
CA PRO A 295 -13.10 16.55 -21.65
C PRO A 295 -12.25 17.27 -22.71
N LYS A 296 -12.58 18.52 -23.00
CA LYS A 296 -11.86 19.30 -24.02
C LYS A 296 -10.42 19.59 -23.64
N GLU A 297 -10.12 19.62 -22.34
CA GLU A 297 -8.79 19.87 -21.81
C GLU A 297 -7.99 18.58 -21.72
N LYS A 298 -6.66 18.74 -21.71
CA LYS A 298 -5.73 17.64 -21.47
C LYS A 298 -6.07 16.95 -20.15
N SER A 299 -6.03 15.63 -20.16
CA SER A 299 -6.32 14.80 -18.98
C SER A 299 -5.35 13.63 -18.88
N ILE A 300 -5.33 13.00 -17.72
CA ILE A 300 -4.66 11.72 -17.49
C ILE A 300 -5.71 10.66 -17.16
N ILE A 301 -5.58 9.49 -17.74
CA ILE A 301 -6.42 8.34 -17.43
C ILE A 301 -5.66 7.42 -16.49
N ILE A 302 -6.23 7.11 -15.32
CA ILE A 302 -5.67 6.13 -14.38
C ILE A 302 -6.80 5.21 -13.97
N THR A 303 -6.67 3.91 -14.22
CA THR A 303 -7.77 2.97 -13.97
C THR A 303 -7.30 1.59 -13.55
N ASN A 304 -8.16 0.92 -12.78
CA ASN A 304 -8.03 -0.44 -12.33
C ASN A 304 -9.23 -1.26 -12.80
N PRO A 305 -9.25 -1.74 -14.08
CA PRO A 305 -10.34 -2.51 -14.62
C PRO A 305 -10.56 -3.85 -13.90
N PRO A 306 -11.74 -4.49 -14.03
CA PRO A 306 -11.98 -5.82 -13.49
C PRO A 306 -10.97 -6.86 -14.02
N TYR A 307 -10.60 -7.83 -13.16
CA TYR A 307 -9.64 -8.88 -13.50
C TYR A 307 -10.26 -10.22 -13.90
N GLY A 308 -11.58 -10.33 -13.90
CA GLY A 308 -12.29 -11.50 -14.41
C GLY A 308 -12.70 -12.54 -13.37
N GLU A 309 -12.64 -12.23 -12.07
CA GLU A 309 -13.15 -13.15 -11.03
C GLU A 309 -14.67 -13.41 -11.13
N ARG A 310 -15.41 -12.55 -11.85
CA ARG A 310 -16.87 -12.56 -11.98
C ARG A 310 -17.37 -12.32 -13.41
N ILE A 311 -16.48 -12.27 -14.37
CA ILE A 311 -16.76 -12.03 -15.76
C ILE A 311 -16.19 -13.22 -16.53
N SER A 312 -16.92 -13.72 -17.55
CA SER A 312 -16.37 -14.79 -18.41
C SER A 312 -15.06 -14.35 -19.05
N THR A 313 -14.20 -15.28 -19.41
CA THR A 313 -12.92 -14.95 -20.05
C THR A 313 -13.12 -14.18 -21.36
N GLU A 314 -14.13 -14.56 -22.16
CA GLU A 314 -14.46 -13.88 -23.42
C GLU A 314 -14.93 -12.43 -23.19
N ASP A 315 -15.83 -12.21 -22.22
CA ASP A 315 -16.31 -10.87 -21.86
C ASP A 315 -15.18 -10.00 -21.30
N LEU A 316 -14.24 -10.58 -20.54
CA LEU A 316 -13.07 -9.89 -20.01
C LEU A 316 -12.13 -9.44 -21.13
N LEU A 317 -11.77 -10.33 -22.07
CA LEU A 317 -10.94 -9.97 -23.22
C LEU A 317 -11.61 -8.94 -24.10
N GLY A 318 -12.94 -9.07 -24.31
CA GLY A 318 -13.77 -8.08 -24.98
C GLY A 318 -13.73 -6.70 -24.32
N LEU A 319 -13.78 -6.65 -22.98
CA LEU A 319 -13.66 -5.41 -22.21
C LEU A 319 -12.30 -4.73 -22.46
N TYR A 320 -11.18 -5.45 -22.37
CA TYR A 320 -9.85 -4.86 -22.60
C TYR A 320 -9.63 -4.44 -24.06
N LYS A 321 -10.19 -5.16 -25.02
CA LYS A 321 -10.22 -4.73 -26.42
C LYS A 321 -10.99 -3.43 -26.58
N MET A 322 -12.16 -3.30 -25.98
CA MET A 322 -12.96 -2.08 -25.99
C MET A 322 -12.19 -0.91 -25.34
N ILE A 323 -11.53 -1.14 -24.21
CA ILE A 323 -10.68 -0.12 -23.57
C ILE A 323 -9.62 0.36 -24.56
N GLY A 324 -8.89 -0.55 -25.20
CA GLY A 324 -7.86 -0.20 -26.18
C GLY A 324 -8.39 0.61 -27.36
N GLU A 325 -9.54 0.24 -27.93
CA GLU A 325 -10.18 0.99 -29.03
C GLU A 325 -10.63 2.38 -28.58
N ARG A 326 -11.21 2.51 -27.38
CA ARG A 326 -11.60 3.83 -26.83
C ARG A 326 -10.39 4.72 -26.62
N LEU A 327 -9.31 4.20 -26.02
CA LEU A 327 -8.08 4.94 -25.79
C LEU A 327 -7.47 5.46 -27.10
N LYS A 328 -7.44 4.64 -28.16
CA LYS A 328 -6.91 5.03 -29.48
C LYS A 328 -7.70 6.15 -30.14
N HIS A 329 -9.04 6.04 -30.11
CA HIS A 329 -9.91 6.86 -30.99
C HIS A 329 -10.57 8.02 -30.27
N ALA A 330 -10.66 8.01 -28.93
CA ALA A 330 -11.34 9.04 -28.18
C ALA A 330 -10.44 9.81 -27.21
N PHE A 331 -9.19 9.39 -26.98
CA PHE A 331 -8.34 10.00 -25.95
C PHE A 331 -6.96 10.41 -26.49
N ALA A 332 -6.84 10.69 -27.76
CA ALA A 332 -5.58 11.17 -28.34
C ALA A 332 -5.06 12.42 -27.61
N GLY A 333 -3.75 12.53 -27.46
CA GLY A 333 -3.08 13.63 -26.75
C GLY A 333 -2.93 13.43 -25.23
N ASN A 334 -3.44 12.33 -24.69
CA ASN A 334 -3.40 12.02 -23.27
C ASN A 334 -2.47 10.84 -22.94
N ASP A 335 -2.19 10.66 -21.66
CA ASP A 335 -1.54 9.47 -21.11
C ASP A 335 -2.58 8.59 -20.41
N ALA A 336 -2.54 7.28 -20.65
CA ALA A 336 -3.37 6.31 -19.94
C ALA A 336 -2.50 5.33 -19.16
N TRP A 337 -2.89 5.09 -17.91
CA TRP A 337 -2.25 4.16 -17.01
C TRP A 337 -3.25 3.10 -16.53
N ILE A 338 -2.91 1.83 -16.75
CA ILE A 338 -3.80 0.70 -16.46
C ILE A 338 -3.10 -0.30 -15.56
N LEU A 339 -3.76 -0.67 -14.46
CA LEU A 339 -3.35 -1.76 -13.58
C LEU A 339 -4.06 -3.05 -14.00
N SER A 340 -3.32 -4.15 -14.15
CA SER A 340 -3.88 -5.50 -14.32
C SER A 340 -2.83 -6.54 -13.97
N TYR A 341 -3.26 -7.77 -13.61
CA TYR A 341 -2.35 -8.89 -13.38
C TYR A 341 -2.30 -9.88 -14.57
N ARG A 342 -3.18 -9.73 -15.56
CA ARG A 342 -3.29 -10.65 -16.70
C ARG A 342 -2.64 -10.09 -17.94
N ASP A 343 -1.58 -10.74 -18.42
CA ASP A 343 -0.89 -10.34 -19.65
C ASP A 343 -1.79 -10.47 -20.89
N GLU A 344 -2.63 -11.50 -20.95
CA GLU A 344 -3.60 -11.69 -22.03
C GLU A 344 -4.61 -10.55 -22.16
N CYS A 345 -4.95 -9.88 -21.05
CA CYS A 345 -5.78 -8.69 -21.04
C CYS A 345 -5.05 -7.50 -21.66
N PHE A 346 -3.80 -7.30 -21.30
CA PHE A 346 -2.99 -6.24 -21.87
C PHE A 346 -2.75 -6.42 -23.38
N ASP A 347 -2.65 -7.63 -23.87
CA ASP A 347 -2.49 -7.93 -25.31
C ASP A 347 -3.71 -7.47 -26.10
N GLN A 348 -4.92 -7.50 -25.51
CA GLN A 348 -6.14 -7.03 -26.14
C GLN A 348 -6.23 -5.51 -26.29
N ILE A 349 -5.49 -4.73 -25.48
CA ILE A 349 -5.47 -3.25 -25.61
C ILE A 349 -4.91 -2.83 -26.98
N GLY A 350 -4.02 -3.63 -27.55
CA GLY A 350 -3.47 -3.40 -28.90
C GLY A 350 -2.66 -2.09 -29.01
N LEU A 351 -2.14 -1.57 -27.90
CA LEU A 351 -1.21 -0.44 -27.79
C LEU A 351 0.11 -0.91 -27.18
N LYS A 352 1.22 -0.30 -27.58
CA LYS A 352 2.52 -0.58 -27.00
C LYS A 352 2.73 0.29 -25.74
N PRO A 353 2.96 -0.30 -24.57
CA PRO A 353 3.22 0.50 -23.37
C PRO A 353 4.61 1.16 -23.45
N SER A 354 4.69 2.41 -22.96
CA SER A 354 5.95 3.16 -22.82
C SER A 354 6.65 2.89 -21.48
N VAL A 355 5.88 2.56 -20.43
CA VAL A 355 6.38 2.21 -19.10
C VAL A 355 5.65 0.97 -18.60
N LYS A 356 6.36 0.12 -17.86
CA LYS A 356 5.80 -1.03 -17.12
C LYS A 356 6.40 -1.03 -15.73
N VAL A 357 5.56 -1.10 -14.71
CA VAL A 357 5.94 -1.18 -13.29
C VAL A 357 5.24 -2.38 -12.67
N GLU A 358 5.97 -3.19 -11.91
CA GLU A 358 5.41 -4.29 -11.13
C GLU A 358 4.86 -3.75 -9.81
N LEU A 359 3.62 -4.10 -9.50
CA LEU A 359 2.93 -3.73 -8.26
C LEU A 359 2.13 -4.93 -7.73
N TYR A 360 1.79 -4.92 -6.45
CA TYR A 360 0.99 -5.96 -5.84
C TYR A 360 -0.37 -5.41 -5.36
N ASN A 361 -1.46 -6.00 -5.86
CA ASN A 361 -2.79 -5.76 -5.35
C ASN A 361 -3.24 -6.93 -4.48
N GLY A 362 -3.04 -6.83 -3.17
CA GLY A 362 -3.17 -7.95 -2.25
C GLY A 362 -2.09 -9.02 -2.54
N ALA A 363 -2.53 -10.23 -2.90
CA ALA A 363 -1.65 -11.34 -3.30
C ALA A 363 -1.37 -11.38 -4.81
N LEU A 364 -2.05 -10.56 -5.60
CA LEU A 364 -1.93 -10.57 -7.05
C LEU A 364 -0.73 -9.73 -7.49
N GLU A 365 0.17 -10.34 -8.25
CA GLU A 365 1.26 -9.66 -8.95
C GLU A 365 0.69 -8.98 -10.19
N CYS A 366 0.68 -7.65 -10.17
CA CYS A 366 0.08 -6.80 -11.19
C CYS A 366 1.17 -6.05 -11.96
N GLN A 367 0.82 -5.59 -13.15
CA GLN A 367 1.59 -4.62 -13.89
C GLN A 367 0.80 -3.33 -14.03
N PHE A 368 1.45 -2.21 -13.78
CA PHE A 368 0.94 -0.88 -14.03
C PHE A 368 1.61 -0.34 -15.28
N ARG A 369 0.84 -0.22 -16.39
CA ARG A 369 1.37 0.10 -17.73
C ARG A 369 0.92 1.47 -18.19
N LYS A 370 1.87 2.28 -18.69
CA LYS A 370 1.64 3.58 -19.33
C LYS A 370 1.47 3.41 -20.83
N TYR A 371 0.44 4.04 -21.39
CA TYR A 371 0.20 4.18 -22.82
C TYR A 371 0.13 5.67 -23.18
N GLN A 372 1.02 6.10 -24.07
CA GLN A 372 0.94 7.45 -24.66
C GLN A 372 0.00 7.41 -25.86
N LEU A 373 -1.01 8.24 -25.82
CA LEU A 373 -2.07 8.28 -26.82
C LEU A 373 -1.83 9.44 -27.78
N PHE A 374 -1.74 9.17 -29.07
CA PHE A 374 -1.45 10.15 -30.11
C PHE A 374 -2.27 9.85 -31.37
N ASP A 375 -2.55 10.88 -32.16
CA ASP A 375 -3.15 10.73 -33.48
C ASP A 375 -2.11 10.27 -34.50
N GLY A 376 -2.44 9.24 -35.30
CA GLY A 376 -1.59 8.78 -36.40
C GLY A 376 -0.67 7.59 -36.07
N LYS A 377 0.38 7.42 -36.88
CA LYS A 377 1.30 6.29 -36.74
C LYS A 377 2.43 6.61 -35.77
N TYR A 378 2.78 5.66 -34.89
CA TYR A 378 3.86 5.78 -33.88
C TYR A 378 5.19 6.31 -34.44
N LYS A 379 5.55 5.96 -35.67
CA LYS A 379 6.79 6.45 -36.32
C LYS A 379 6.77 7.97 -36.57
N ALA A 380 5.63 8.51 -36.98
CA ALA A 380 5.48 9.96 -37.20
C ALA A 380 5.54 10.71 -35.87
N PHE A 381 4.81 10.24 -34.86
CA PHE A 381 4.83 10.82 -33.52
C PHE A 381 6.24 10.87 -32.90
N ARG A 382 7.02 9.80 -33.07
CA ARG A 382 8.40 9.74 -32.56
C ARG A 382 9.33 10.72 -33.28
N GLN A 383 9.20 10.87 -34.59
CA GLN A 383 9.99 11.84 -35.38
C GLN A 383 9.73 13.30 -35.00
N GLU A 384 8.48 13.63 -34.67
CA GLU A 384 8.10 14.99 -34.24
C GLU A 384 8.58 15.34 -32.83
N ASN A 385 8.82 14.33 -31.98
CA ASN A 385 9.17 14.49 -30.56
C ASN A 385 10.62 14.10 -30.21
N ASP A 386 11.43 13.60 -31.15
CA ASP A 386 12.85 13.23 -30.92
C ASP A 386 13.76 14.41 -30.52
N GLY A 387 13.24 15.64 -30.52
CA GLY A 387 13.92 16.85 -30.01
C GLY A 387 13.44 17.37 -28.65
N LYS A 388 12.38 16.82 -28.08
CA LYS A 388 11.71 17.29 -26.86
C LYS A 388 11.69 16.27 -25.71
N GLU A 389 12.29 15.10 -25.87
CA GLU A 389 12.26 14.09 -24.83
C GLU A 389 13.12 14.48 -23.63
N PHE A 390 12.45 14.69 -22.50
CA PHE A 390 12.98 14.45 -21.18
C PHE A 390 13.38 12.96 -21.12
N LYS A 391 14.67 12.68 -21.33
CA LYS A 391 15.21 11.32 -21.12
C LYS A 391 15.16 11.07 -19.62
N PRO A 392 14.26 10.21 -19.09
CA PRO A 392 14.45 9.70 -17.76
C PRO A 392 15.81 8.99 -17.79
N LYS A 393 16.72 9.39 -16.92
CA LYS A 393 18.00 8.70 -16.75
C LYS A 393 17.66 7.23 -16.51
N ARG A 394 18.13 6.36 -17.37
CA ARG A 394 17.87 4.90 -17.34
C ARG A 394 18.36 4.23 -16.06
N ASP A 395 18.99 5.00 -15.16
CA ASP A 395 19.57 4.52 -13.91
C ASP A 395 18.63 4.63 -12.70
N ASP A 396 17.48 5.32 -12.81
CA ASP A 396 16.61 5.61 -11.67
C ASP A 396 15.65 4.44 -11.30
N PHE A 397 15.57 3.35 -12.09
CA PHE A 397 14.66 2.22 -11.85
C PHE A 397 15.28 0.83 -12.06
N ARG A 398 16.58 0.64 -11.81
CA ARG A 398 17.15 -0.71 -11.77
C ARG A 398 17.45 -1.11 -10.33
N PRO A 399 16.91 -2.24 -9.82
CA PRO A 399 17.32 -2.76 -8.52
C PRO A 399 18.82 -3.07 -8.56
N ARG A 400 19.60 -2.46 -7.66
CA ARG A 400 21.01 -2.79 -7.47
C ARG A 400 21.11 -4.25 -7.05
N LYS A 401 21.61 -5.11 -7.92
CA LYS A 401 22.05 -6.45 -7.54
C LYS A 401 23.23 -6.31 -6.59
N ASN A 402 23.05 -6.79 -5.36
CA ASN A 402 24.11 -6.88 -4.34
C ASN A 402 25.32 -7.60 -4.93
N GLY A 403 26.46 -6.93 -4.82
CA GLY A 403 27.72 -7.36 -5.43
C GLY A 403 28.30 -8.58 -4.79
N GLU A 404 28.45 -9.62 -5.56
CA GLU A 404 29.45 -10.63 -5.32
C GLU A 404 30.84 -10.07 -5.69
N ARG A 405 31.74 -10.03 -4.71
CA ARG A 405 33.16 -9.75 -4.91
C ARG A 405 33.74 -10.85 -5.80
N ARG A 406 34.15 -10.51 -7.00
CA ARG A 406 35.04 -11.36 -7.82
C ARG A 406 36.48 -10.96 -7.54
N SER A 407 37.26 -11.91 -7.05
CA SER A 407 38.71 -11.90 -7.02
C SER A 407 39.27 -12.03 -8.45
N GLU A 408 40.29 -11.20 -8.74
CA GLU A 408 41.09 -11.27 -9.95
C GLU A 408 41.86 -12.58 -10.05
N GLY A 409 41.91 -13.13 -11.24
CA GLY A 409 42.78 -14.27 -11.60
C GLY A 409 42.59 -14.62 -13.08
N GLY A 410 43.40 -13.98 -13.93
CA GLY A 410 43.36 -14.20 -15.34
C GLY A 410 43.91 -15.56 -15.76
N ARG A 411 43.41 -16.05 -16.91
CA ARG A 411 44.19 -16.78 -17.97
C ARG A 411 43.32 -16.96 -19.21
N LYS A 412 43.83 -16.47 -20.33
CA LYS A 412 43.42 -16.75 -21.71
C LYS A 412 43.57 -18.24 -22.01
N PHE A 413 42.64 -18.86 -22.72
CA PHE A 413 42.93 -19.92 -23.66
C PHE A 413 41.89 -19.99 -24.80
N ASP A 414 42.38 -20.38 -25.95
CA ASP A 414 41.95 -20.28 -27.32
C ASP A 414 40.81 -21.21 -27.76
N GLU A 415 40.28 -20.85 -28.92
CA GLU A 415 39.33 -21.54 -29.78
C GLU A 415 39.60 -23.04 -29.98
N ARG A 416 38.54 -23.85 -30.13
CA ARG A 416 38.37 -24.76 -31.27
C ARG A 416 36.95 -25.34 -31.36
N ARG A 417 36.49 -25.31 -32.62
CA ARG A 417 35.30 -25.95 -33.22
C ARG A 417 35.07 -27.39 -32.81
N GLY A 418 33.79 -27.81 -32.81
CA GLY A 418 33.40 -29.21 -32.85
C GLY A 418 31.89 -29.42 -32.97
N GLU A 419 31.39 -29.42 -34.23
CA GLU A 419 30.06 -29.95 -34.57
C GLU A 419 29.99 -31.45 -34.28
N ARG A 420 28.92 -31.91 -33.64
CA ARG A 420 28.40 -33.27 -33.82
C ARG A 420 26.87 -33.31 -33.65
N ARG A 421 26.23 -33.58 -34.78
CA ARG A 421 24.88 -34.14 -34.89
C ARG A 421 24.89 -35.53 -34.25
N PHE A 422 23.83 -35.89 -33.55
CA PHE A 422 23.37 -37.28 -33.50
C PHE A 422 21.85 -37.34 -33.44
N ASP A 423 21.34 -38.13 -34.40
CA ASP A 423 19.96 -38.54 -34.59
C ASP A 423 19.54 -39.61 -33.58
N GLY A 424 18.23 -39.68 -33.31
CA GLY A 424 17.50 -40.93 -33.35
C GLY A 424 17.11 -41.59 -32.03
N LYS A 425 15.88 -41.64 -31.84
CA LYS A 425 14.95 -42.78 -31.70
C LYS A 425 14.02 -42.69 -30.50
N ARG A 426 12.75 -42.79 -30.86
CA ARG A 426 11.58 -43.08 -30.03
C ARG A 426 11.82 -44.31 -29.16
N ASP A 427 11.27 -44.29 -27.93
CA ASP A 427 10.71 -45.51 -27.36
C ASP A 427 9.47 -45.19 -26.52
N GLU A 428 8.39 -45.88 -26.85
CA GLU A 428 7.09 -45.87 -26.20
C GLU A 428 7.14 -46.82 -24.99
N GLY A 429 6.66 -46.37 -23.84
CA GLY A 429 6.55 -47.25 -22.67
C GLY A 429 5.49 -46.81 -21.67
N ARG A 430 4.27 -47.16 -22.00
CA ARG A 430 3.08 -47.23 -21.12
C ARG A 430 3.40 -47.74 -19.72
N ARG A 431 2.89 -47.04 -18.67
CA ARG A 431 2.30 -47.70 -17.48
C ARG A 431 1.34 -46.74 -16.73
N GLU A 432 0.08 -47.01 -16.94
CA GLU A 432 -1.03 -46.61 -16.07
C GLU A 432 -0.84 -47.18 -14.65
N ARG A 433 -1.02 -46.39 -13.62
CA ARG A 433 -1.44 -46.85 -12.29
C ARG A 433 -2.59 -45.96 -11.80
N ARG A 434 -3.77 -46.57 -11.89
CA ARG A 434 -4.97 -46.20 -11.12
C ARG A 434 -4.65 -46.23 -9.63
N PHE A 435 -5.06 -45.22 -8.90
CA PHE A 435 -5.36 -45.32 -7.50
C PHE A 435 -6.76 -44.72 -7.29
N GLU A 436 -7.72 -45.60 -7.10
CA GLU A 436 -9.02 -45.33 -6.52
C GLU A 436 -8.84 -45.19 -5.01
N GLY A 437 -9.47 -44.18 -4.42
CA GLY A 437 -9.52 -43.97 -2.99
C GLY A 437 -10.57 -42.94 -2.63
N GLU A 438 -11.85 -43.28 -2.81
CA GLU A 438 -12.97 -42.51 -2.25
C GLU A 438 -12.87 -42.50 -0.72
N ARG A 439 -12.81 -41.34 -0.10
CA ARG A 439 -13.24 -41.15 1.31
C ARG A 439 -14.36 -40.13 1.35
N LYS A 440 -15.56 -40.66 1.58
CA LYS A 440 -16.72 -39.89 1.98
C LYS A 440 -16.43 -39.17 3.29
N PHE A 441 -16.57 -37.84 3.30
CA PHE A 441 -16.69 -37.06 4.52
C PHE A 441 -18.17 -36.73 4.73
N GLU A 442 -18.77 -37.32 5.76
CA GLU A 442 -20.08 -36.96 6.27
C GLU A 442 -20.02 -35.55 6.89
N GLY A 443 -20.78 -34.64 6.30
CA GLY A 443 -20.97 -33.29 6.84
C GLY A 443 -22.01 -33.32 7.99
N LYS A 444 -21.57 -33.01 9.19
CA LYS A 444 -22.47 -32.59 10.27
C LYS A 444 -22.82 -31.12 10.08
N ARG A 445 -24.08 -30.86 9.74
CA ARG A 445 -24.69 -29.52 9.81
C ARG A 445 -24.75 -29.09 11.27
N PHE A 446 -24.08 -28.00 11.59
CA PHE A 446 -24.36 -27.20 12.79
C PHE A 446 -25.42 -26.16 12.42
N GLU A 447 -26.60 -26.29 12.98
CA GLU A 447 -27.63 -25.26 12.97
C GLU A 447 -27.25 -24.19 13.97
N ASP A 448 -26.93 -23.01 13.45
CA ASP A 448 -26.64 -21.81 14.26
C ASP A 448 -27.95 -21.04 14.46
N LYS A 449 -28.49 -21.12 15.68
CA LYS A 449 -29.63 -20.33 16.11
C LYS A 449 -29.18 -18.89 16.30
N ARG A 450 -29.47 -18.05 15.31
CA ARG A 450 -29.34 -16.58 15.46
C ARG A 450 -30.54 -16.05 16.23
N GLU A 451 -30.36 -15.75 17.50
CA GLU A 451 -31.26 -14.88 18.25
C GLU A 451 -31.13 -13.46 17.74
N ASN A 452 -32.22 -12.94 17.17
CA ASN A 452 -32.43 -11.54 16.87
C ASN A 452 -32.45 -10.70 18.15
N ARG A 453 -31.35 -10.03 18.50
CA ARG A 453 -31.40 -8.89 19.42
C ARG A 453 -31.35 -7.60 18.60
N ARG A 454 -32.51 -6.96 18.46
CA ARG A 454 -32.62 -5.56 18.06
C ARG A 454 -31.85 -4.71 19.06
N PHE A 455 -30.77 -4.08 18.61
CA PHE A 455 -30.17 -2.96 19.33
C PHE A 455 -30.67 -1.67 18.67
N GLU A 456 -31.68 -1.05 19.27
CA GLU A 456 -31.95 0.37 19.10
C GLU A 456 -30.90 1.15 19.89
N GLY A 457 -30.01 1.82 19.19
CA GLY A 457 -29.04 2.74 19.76
C GLY A 457 -28.66 3.75 18.70
N LYS A 458 -29.43 4.86 18.65
CA LYS A 458 -28.99 6.09 17.96
C LYS A 458 -27.67 6.52 18.57
N LYS A 459 -26.57 6.37 17.84
CA LYS A 459 -25.32 7.08 18.12
C LYS A 459 -25.21 8.22 17.13
N ASP A 460 -25.30 9.41 17.64
CA ASP A 460 -25.04 10.65 16.92
C ASP A 460 -23.63 10.62 16.31
N PHE A 461 -23.58 10.74 15.01
CA PHE A 461 -22.35 10.80 14.21
C PHE A 461 -21.77 12.20 14.41
N LYS A 462 -20.78 12.35 15.28
CA LYS A 462 -19.94 13.55 15.30
C LYS A 462 -19.04 13.49 14.07
N GLY A 463 -19.23 14.44 13.15
CA GLY A 463 -18.36 14.69 12.00
C GLY A 463 -16.91 14.96 12.44
N PRO A 464 -15.99 15.23 11.49
CA PRO A 464 -14.60 15.48 11.80
C PRO A 464 -14.49 16.49 12.94
N ARG A 465 -13.55 16.25 13.88
CA ARG A 465 -13.37 17.07 15.07
C ARG A 465 -13.21 18.53 14.67
N LYS A 466 -14.27 19.33 14.80
CA LYS A 466 -14.16 20.79 14.77
C LYS A 466 -13.77 21.21 16.18
N PHE A 467 -12.55 21.64 16.35
CA PHE A 467 -12.16 22.37 17.55
C PHE A 467 -12.80 23.77 17.47
N ASP A 468 -13.67 24.07 18.42
CA ASP A 468 -14.27 25.40 18.56
C ASP A 468 -13.16 26.44 18.82
N ARG A 469 -13.04 27.39 17.89
CA ARG A 469 -12.28 28.63 18.13
C ARG A 469 -12.93 29.38 19.26
N LYS A 470 -12.37 29.33 20.46
CA LYS A 470 -12.67 30.36 21.49
C LYS A 470 -12.01 31.66 21.03
N ASN A 471 -12.84 32.58 20.61
CA ASN A 471 -12.51 34.01 20.53
C ASN A 471 -12.06 34.47 21.92
N ASN A 472 -10.78 34.75 22.11
CA ASN A 472 -10.35 35.70 23.13
C ASN A 472 -10.17 37.03 22.42
N GLN A 473 -11.24 37.84 22.47
CA GLN A 473 -11.17 39.28 22.50
C GLN A 473 -11.37 39.67 23.95
N GLU A 474 -10.28 40.10 24.57
CA GLU A 474 -10.17 41.24 25.46
C GLU A 474 -8.69 41.48 25.76
#